data_5e32cae4b4dc3838f722cddfeff790a7
#
_entry.id   5e32cae4b4dc3838f722cddfeff790a7
#
_cell.length_a   1.000
_cell.length_b   1.000
_cell.length_c   1.000
_cell.angle_alpha   90.00
_cell.angle_beta   90.00
_cell.angle_gamma   90.00
#
_symmetry.space_group_name_H-M   'P 1'
#
loop_
_entity.id
_entity.type
_entity.pdbx_description
1 polymer ?
#
loop_
_entity_poly.entity_id
_entity_poly.type
_entity_poly.pdbx_seq_one_letter_code
_entity_poly.pdbx_strand_id
1 'polypeptide(L)'
;MLWKEYEDVLLEREDNVATILLNNPANMNPVTVSTMDHLVDALTLCEEDDTVRVIVLRGDGGNFSAGGNVKGMKERLDKGINTTKEGIRAGGEFMMRLRTINKPTIAWIEGAAAGAGMSMALCCDFALAAEDAKMVFAFVNIGFVPDCGITHMLTKNVGRARATDLLMGGRRFTGADAAKWGMITAAAPKEELEDLVKKYIKKYSQGPAVAYAQIKRMINSCTMRELNACMQEEVEAQFICSKTEDYRIAVEAFCEKKKPEFVGR
;
A
#
# COMPACT_ATOMS: atom_id res chain seq x y z
N MET A 1 15.96 5.70 -16.73
CA MET A 1 15.97 4.76 -17.89
C MET A 1 15.05 3.59 -17.56
N LEU A 2 14.16 3.20 -18.49
CA LEU A 2 13.30 2.02 -18.31
C LEU A 2 14.19 0.77 -18.20
N TRP A 3 14.01 0.01 -17.12
CA TRP A 3 14.73 -1.24 -16.84
C TRP A 3 13.89 -2.45 -17.22
N LYS A 4 12.58 -2.45 -16.80
CA LYS A 4 11.63 -3.49 -17.18
C LYS A 4 10.21 -2.91 -17.27
N GLU A 5 9.44 -3.40 -18.23
CA GLU A 5 8.05 -3.01 -18.43
C GLU A 5 7.13 -4.21 -18.22
N TYR A 6 6.07 -4.00 -17.44
CA TYR A 6 4.96 -4.89 -17.22
C TYR A 6 3.67 -4.20 -17.68
N GLU A 7 2.55 -4.89 -17.70
CA GLU A 7 1.27 -4.34 -18.14
C GLU A 7 0.84 -3.09 -17.35
N ASP A 8 1.02 -3.12 -16.02
CA ASP A 8 0.55 -2.09 -15.09
C ASP A 8 1.62 -1.60 -14.10
N VAL A 9 2.87 -1.98 -14.31
CA VAL A 9 4.02 -1.57 -13.53
C VAL A 9 5.20 -1.28 -14.46
N LEU A 10 5.91 -0.19 -14.21
CA LEU A 10 7.20 0.08 -14.84
C LEU A 10 8.30 0.02 -13.77
N LEU A 11 9.38 -0.65 -14.08
CA LEU A 11 10.60 -0.59 -13.28
C LEU A 11 11.61 0.29 -14.02
N GLU A 12 11.92 1.41 -13.42
CA GLU A 12 12.88 2.37 -13.94
C GLU A 12 14.14 2.36 -13.07
N ARG A 13 15.23 2.79 -13.65
CA ARG A 13 16.51 2.93 -12.97
C ARG A 13 17.23 4.19 -13.36
N GLU A 14 17.75 4.88 -12.37
CA GLU A 14 18.68 5.99 -12.51
C GLU A 14 19.82 5.79 -11.50
N ASP A 15 21.03 5.59 -12.00
CA ASP A 15 22.22 5.26 -11.21
C ASP A 15 21.97 4.07 -10.25
N ASN A 16 22.00 4.33 -8.96
CA ASN A 16 21.80 3.34 -7.90
C ASN A 16 20.39 3.41 -7.25
N VAL A 17 19.44 4.06 -7.93
CA VAL A 17 18.05 4.19 -7.51
C VAL A 17 17.14 3.42 -8.47
N ALA A 18 16.33 2.52 -7.94
CA ALA A 18 15.25 1.87 -8.67
C ALA A 18 13.92 2.54 -8.34
N THR A 19 13.12 2.84 -9.35
CA THR A 19 11.76 3.35 -9.18
C THR A 19 10.76 2.33 -9.70
N ILE A 20 9.90 1.84 -8.84
CA ILE A 20 8.75 1.00 -9.18
C ILE A 20 7.57 1.95 -9.34
N LEU A 21 7.07 2.08 -10.56
CA LEU A 21 5.99 2.98 -10.93
C LEU A 21 4.73 2.16 -11.23
N LEU A 22 3.68 2.36 -10.44
CA LEU A 22 2.35 1.84 -10.75
C LEU A 22 1.82 2.61 -11.96
N ASN A 23 1.54 1.91 -13.06
CA ASN A 23 1.29 2.50 -14.37
C ASN A 23 -0.09 2.15 -14.95
N ASN A 24 -1.14 2.49 -14.22
CA ASN A 24 -2.51 2.47 -14.71
C ASN A 24 -3.25 3.76 -14.31
N PRO A 25 -2.76 4.94 -14.77
CA PRO A 25 -3.26 6.23 -14.32
C PRO A 25 -4.74 6.47 -14.63
N ALA A 26 -5.26 5.89 -15.72
CA ALA A 26 -6.67 6.01 -16.12
C ALA A 26 -7.64 5.48 -15.05
N ASN A 27 -7.20 4.55 -14.20
CA ASN A 27 -7.97 3.98 -13.10
C ASN A 27 -7.36 4.31 -11.72
N MET A 28 -6.46 5.29 -11.63
CA MET A 28 -5.75 5.70 -10.41
C MET A 28 -4.92 4.54 -9.81
N ASN A 29 -4.24 3.77 -10.66
CA ASN A 29 -3.30 2.72 -10.27
C ASN A 29 -3.89 1.68 -9.30
N PRO A 30 -4.95 0.94 -9.70
CA PRO A 30 -5.54 -0.07 -8.84
C PRO A 30 -4.59 -1.26 -8.70
N VAL A 31 -4.69 -1.95 -7.56
CA VAL A 31 -3.91 -3.14 -7.28
C VAL A 31 -4.76 -4.38 -7.59
N THR A 32 -4.25 -5.21 -8.49
CA THR A 32 -4.81 -6.52 -8.87
C THR A 32 -3.87 -7.66 -8.46
N VAL A 33 -4.26 -8.90 -8.65
CA VAL A 33 -3.36 -10.06 -8.47
C VAL A 33 -2.16 -9.94 -9.41
N SER A 34 -2.42 -9.62 -10.70
CA SER A 34 -1.34 -9.41 -11.69
C SER A 34 -0.39 -8.29 -11.29
N THR A 35 -0.93 -7.16 -10.78
CA THR A 35 -0.10 -6.06 -10.26
C THR A 35 0.82 -6.53 -9.15
N MET A 36 0.31 -7.36 -8.23
CA MET A 36 1.13 -7.90 -7.13
C MET A 36 2.25 -8.81 -7.64
N ASP A 37 1.99 -9.67 -8.63
CA ASP A 37 3.00 -10.52 -9.25
C ASP A 37 4.09 -9.68 -9.92
N HIS A 38 3.72 -8.64 -10.66
CA HIS A 38 4.66 -7.70 -11.29
C HIS A 38 5.50 -6.94 -10.27
N LEU A 39 4.90 -6.53 -9.15
CA LEU A 39 5.59 -5.86 -8.05
C LEU A 39 6.59 -6.78 -7.34
N VAL A 40 6.23 -8.05 -7.14
CA VAL A 40 7.12 -9.08 -6.56
C VAL A 40 8.32 -9.29 -7.46
N ASP A 41 8.11 -9.42 -8.78
CA ASP A 41 9.20 -9.59 -9.73
C ASP A 41 10.11 -8.36 -9.80
N ALA A 42 9.53 -7.14 -9.81
CA ALA A 42 10.29 -5.89 -9.75
C ALA A 42 11.14 -5.77 -8.48
N LEU A 43 10.60 -6.15 -7.32
CA LEU A 43 11.36 -6.19 -6.06
C LEU A 43 12.49 -7.22 -6.11
N THR A 44 12.26 -8.39 -6.74
CA THR A 44 13.28 -9.43 -6.91
C THR A 44 14.47 -8.89 -7.70
N LEU A 45 14.21 -8.24 -8.85
CA LEU A 45 15.25 -7.61 -9.65
C LEU A 45 16.02 -6.54 -8.86
N CYS A 46 15.30 -5.73 -8.08
CA CYS A 46 15.94 -4.72 -7.23
C CYS A 46 16.78 -5.36 -6.11
N GLU A 47 16.37 -6.51 -5.58
CA GLU A 47 17.08 -7.20 -4.49
C GLU A 47 18.36 -7.85 -5.00
N GLU A 48 18.32 -8.50 -6.17
CA GLU A 48 19.43 -9.22 -6.79
C GLU A 48 20.52 -8.31 -7.35
N ASP A 49 20.21 -7.04 -7.66
CA ASP A 49 21.20 -6.08 -8.18
C ASP A 49 21.86 -5.30 -7.04
N ASP A 50 23.06 -5.71 -6.64
CA ASP A 50 23.85 -5.08 -5.58
C ASP A 50 24.16 -3.58 -5.80
N THR A 51 24.01 -3.11 -7.01
CA THR A 51 24.23 -1.68 -7.34
C THR A 51 23.02 -0.81 -7.01
N VAL A 52 21.82 -1.40 -6.85
CA VAL A 52 20.62 -0.70 -6.35
C VAL A 52 20.76 -0.45 -4.85
N ARG A 53 20.67 0.82 -4.45
CA ARG A 53 20.83 1.28 -3.07
C ARG A 53 19.56 1.76 -2.41
N VAL A 54 18.59 2.22 -3.20
CA VAL A 54 17.28 2.74 -2.75
C VAL A 54 16.22 2.32 -3.74
N ILE A 55 15.05 1.99 -3.23
CA ILE A 55 13.86 1.68 -4.03
C ILE A 55 12.79 2.73 -3.75
N VAL A 56 12.28 3.36 -4.79
CA VAL A 56 11.16 4.31 -4.72
C VAL A 56 9.91 3.63 -5.28
N LEU A 57 8.81 3.71 -4.57
CA LEU A 57 7.49 3.28 -5.03
C LEU A 57 6.60 4.51 -5.24
N ARG A 58 6.07 4.69 -6.44
CA ARG A 58 5.18 5.80 -6.79
C ARG A 58 4.09 5.37 -7.77
N GLY A 59 3.08 6.21 -7.96
CA GLY A 59 2.06 6.03 -8.99
C GLY A 59 2.22 7.02 -10.13
N ASP A 60 1.85 6.61 -11.33
CA ASP A 60 1.75 7.51 -12.48
C ASP A 60 0.44 8.31 -12.47
N GLY A 61 0.40 9.43 -13.23
CA GLY A 61 -0.79 10.26 -13.38
C GLY A 61 -1.21 11.04 -12.12
N GLY A 62 -0.25 11.32 -11.20
CA GLY A 62 -0.47 12.18 -10.04
C GLY A 62 -1.32 11.55 -8.92
N ASN A 63 -1.51 10.22 -8.93
CA ASN A 63 -2.10 9.46 -7.83
C ASN A 63 -1.17 8.31 -7.44
N PHE A 64 -1.09 8.00 -6.16
CA PHE A 64 -0.30 6.86 -5.72
C PHE A 64 -1.02 5.55 -6.09
N SER A 65 -2.15 5.25 -5.46
CA SER A 65 -2.96 4.07 -5.77
C SER A 65 -4.37 4.18 -5.18
N ALA A 66 -5.37 3.79 -5.95
CA ALA A 66 -6.75 3.65 -5.48
C ALA A 66 -6.99 2.40 -4.63
N GLY A 67 -5.98 1.54 -4.45
CA GLY A 67 -6.11 0.25 -3.76
C GLY A 67 -6.72 -0.84 -4.62
N GLY A 68 -7.47 -1.75 -4.01
CA GLY A 68 -8.04 -2.91 -4.71
C GLY A 68 -8.96 -2.54 -5.87
N ASN A 69 -8.96 -3.35 -6.92
CA ASN A 69 -9.82 -3.17 -8.09
C ASN A 69 -11.28 -3.58 -7.79
N VAL A 70 -12.09 -2.65 -7.29
CA VAL A 70 -13.49 -2.91 -6.91
C VAL A 70 -14.37 -3.31 -8.11
N LYS A 71 -14.10 -2.77 -9.31
CA LYS A 71 -14.79 -3.20 -10.54
C LYS A 71 -14.53 -4.68 -10.84
N GLY A 72 -13.28 -5.11 -10.73
CA GLY A 72 -12.90 -6.50 -10.86
C GLY A 72 -13.50 -7.39 -9.76
N MET A 73 -13.69 -6.87 -8.54
CA MET A 73 -14.42 -7.57 -7.47
C MET A 73 -15.88 -7.80 -7.87
N LYS A 74 -16.55 -6.78 -8.43
CA LYS A 74 -17.92 -6.91 -8.94
C LYS A 74 -18.03 -7.96 -10.05
N GLU A 75 -17.15 -7.93 -11.04
CA GLU A 75 -17.14 -8.92 -12.11
C GLU A 75 -16.99 -10.35 -11.60
N ARG A 76 -16.18 -10.55 -10.57
CA ARG A 76 -16.01 -11.87 -9.91
C ARG A 76 -17.30 -12.29 -9.19
N LEU A 77 -17.93 -11.36 -8.45
CA LEU A 77 -19.22 -11.62 -7.80
C LEU A 77 -20.30 -12.00 -8.80
N ASP A 78 -20.40 -11.26 -9.93
CA ASP A 78 -21.38 -11.53 -10.99
C ASP A 78 -21.18 -12.91 -11.65
N LYS A 79 -19.91 -13.35 -11.75
CA LYS A 79 -19.53 -14.68 -12.24
C LYS A 79 -19.61 -15.79 -11.19
N GLY A 80 -20.00 -15.50 -9.96
CA GLY A 80 -20.02 -16.45 -8.86
C GLY A 80 -18.61 -16.93 -8.42
N ILE A 81 -17.55 -16.16 -8.73
CA ILE A 81 -16.18 -16.47 -8.34
C ILE A 81 -15.95 -15.98 -6.92
N ASN A 82 -15.78 -16.92 -6.00
CA ASN A 82 -15.56 -16.62 -4.60
C ASN A 82 -14.14 -16.08 -4.31
N THR A 83 -14.04 -15.21 -3.33
CA THR A 83 -12.76 -14.85 -2.70
C THR A 83 -12.21 -16.08 -1.96
N THR A 84 -10.92 -16.33 -2.08
CA THR A 84 -10.23 -17.43 -1.39
C THR A 84 -9.19 -16.88 -0.41
N LYS A 85 -8.88 -17.65 0.63
CA LYS A 85 -7.84 -17.27 1.60
C LYS A 85 -6.46 -17.17 0.97
N GLU A 86 -6.18 -18.01 -0.03
CA GLU A 86 -4.95 -17.99 -0.82
C GLU A 86 -4.80 -16.66 -1.57
N GLY A 87 -5.87 -16.19 -2.21
CA GLY A 87 -5.87 -14.90 -2.91
C GLY A 87 -5.65 -13.71 -1.97
N ILE A 88 -6.19 -13.77 -0.74
CA ILE A 88 -5.95 -12.73 0.27
C ILE A 88 -4.49 -12.77 0.74
N ARG A 89 -3.93 -13.98 0.99
CA ARG A 89 -2.53 -14.15 1.42
C ARG A 89 -1.53 -13.63 0.41
N ALA A 90 -1.80 -13.81 -0.89
CA ALA A 90 -0.88 -13.34 -1.94
C ALA A 90 -0.59 -11.83 -1.87
N GLY A 91 -1.61 -11.01 -1.56
CA GLY A 91 -1.40 -9.58 -1.28
C GLY A 91 -0.48 -9.34 -0.09
N GLY A 92 -0.62 -10.13 0.97
CA GLY A 92 0.22 -10.05 2.16
C GLY A 92 1.69 -10.43 1.90
N GLU A 93 1.96 -11.38 1.01
CA GLU A 93 3.33 -11.81 0.68
C GLU A 93 4.14 -10.67 0.03
N PHE A 94 3.55 -9.94 -0.91
CA PHE A 94 4.20 -8.76 -1.47
C PHE A 94 4.52 -7.72 -0.39
N MET A 95 3.57 -7.41 0.49
CA MET A 95 3.77 -6.44 1.56
C MET A 95 4.90 -6.86 2.51
N MET A 96 4.98 -8.16 2.82
CA MET A 96 6.07 -8.70 3.62
C MET A 96 7.42 -8.58 2.93
N ARG A 97 7.50 -8.85 1.63
CA ARG A 97 8.74 -8.66 0.87
C ARG A 97 9.17 -7.18 0.84
N LEU A 98 8.24 -6.27 0.57
CA LEU A 98 8.51 -4.82 0.58
C LEU A 98 9.03 -4.37 1.97
N ARG A 99 8.43 -4.90 3.05
CA ARG A 99 8.82 -4.60 4.41
C ARG A 99 10.20 -5.14 4.78
N THR A 100 10.60 -6.29 4.24
CA THR A 100 11.80 -7.02 4.67
C THR A 100 13.00 -6.88 3.73
N ILE A 101 12.82 -6.38 2.52
CA ILE A 101 13.91 -6.18 1.56
C ILE A 101 15.07 -5.38 2.19
N ASN A 102 16.30 -5.83 1.98
CA ASN A 102 17.52 -5.29 2.63
C ASN A 102 17.96 -3.91 2.10
N LYS A 103 17.07 -3.20 1.42
CA LYS A 103 17.32 -1.87 0.84
C LYS A 103 16.31 -0.87 1.38
N PRO A 104 16.69 0.39 1.62
CA PRO A 104 15.76 1.45 1.96
C PRO A 104 14.67 1.60 0.90
N THR A 105 13.41 1.70 1.34
CA THR A 105 12.23 1.87 0.50
C THR A 105 11.52 3.17 0.81
N ILE A 106 11.13 3.92 -0.23
CA ILE A 106 10.48 5.23 -0.12
C ILE A 106 9.16 5.18 -0.89
N ALA A 107 8.04 5.41 -0.22
CA ALA A 107 6.77 5.68 -0.88
C ALA A 107 6.67 7.18 -1.18
N TRP A 108 6.48 7.51 -2.46
CA TRP A 108 6.24 8.87 -2.94
C TRP A 108 4.76 9.03 -3.25
N ILE A 109 4.03 9.72 -2.38
CA ILE A 109 2.57 9.75 -2.40
C ILE A 109 2.09 11.11 -2.91
N GLU A 110 1.62 11.13 -4.15
CA GLU A 110 0.83 12.24 -4.68
C GLU A 110 -0.66 11.84 -4.74
N GLY A 111 -1.55 12.80 -4.72
CA GLY A 111 -2.98 12.62 -4.95
C GLY A 111 -3.63 11.55 -4.07
N ALA A 112 -4.25 10.55 -4.69
CA ALA A 112 -5.00 9.53 -3.95
C ALA A 112 -4.11 8.36 -3.49
N ALA A 113 -4.31 7.95 -2.22
CA ALA A 113 -3.80 6.70 -1.66
C ALA A 113 -4.91 6.03 -0.83
N ALA A 114 -5.39 4.85 -1.27
CA ALA A 114 -6.55 4.22 -0.66
C ALA A 114 -6.35 2.71 -0.42
N GLY A 115 -6.96 2.16 0.62
CA GLY A 115 -7.00 0.72 0.91
C GLY A 115 -5.62 0.07 0.83
N ALA A 116 -5.44 -0.95 -0.04
CA ALA A 116 -4.16 -1.63 -0.27
C ALA A 116 -3.03 -0.67 -0.70
N GLY A 117 -3.34 0.46 -1.36
CA GLY A 117 -2.37 1.50 -1.67
C GLY A 117 -1.78 2.14 -0.39
N MET A 118 -2.62 2.41 0.61
CA MET A 118 -2.13 2.86 1.92
C MET A 118 -1.31 1.78 2.63
N SER A 119 -1.72 0.52 2.53
CA SER A 119 -0.94 -0.61 3.08
C SER A 119 0.46 -0.67 2.46
N MET A 120 0.58 -0.55 1.13
CA MET A 120 1.87 -0.48 0.43
C MET A 120 2.72 0.69 0.91
N ALA A 121 2.12 1.89 1.01
CA ALA A 121 2.84 3.08 1.44
C ALA A 121 3.42 2.93 2.86
N LEU A 122 2.65 2.36 3.78
CA LEU A 122 3.08 2.13 5.17
C LEU A 122 4.00 0.91 5.34
N CYS A 123 4.12 0.04 4.34
CA CYS A 123 5.14 -1.02 4.29
C CYS A 123 6.53 -0.49 3.90
N CYS A 124 6.62 0.65 3.23
CA CYS A 124 7.90 1.30 2.95
C CYS A 124 8.55 1.82 4.25
N ASP A 125 9.87 1.97 4.23
CA ASP A 125 10.60 2.52 5.38
C ASP A 125 10.28 4.00 5.59
N PHE A 126 10.08 4.73 4.49
CA PHE A 126 9.74 6.15 4.47
C PHE A 126 8.52 6.37 3.58
N ALA A 127 7.46 6.92 4.15
CA ALA A 127 6.31 7.40 3.40
C ALA A 127 6.35 8.94 3.39
N LEU A 128 6.46 9.52 2.20
CA LEU A 128 6.53 10.96 1.95
C LEU A 128 5.33 11.36 1.08
N ALA A 129 4.58 12.36 1.50
CA ALA A 129 3.31 12.71 0.85
C ALA A 129 3.18 14.20 0.52
N ALA A 130 2.35 14.51 -0.49
CA ALA A 130 1.83 15.84 -0.63
C ALA A 130 0.89 16.15 0.55
N GLU A 131 0.92 17.38 1.07
CA GLU A 131 0.06 17.79 2.21
C GLU A 131 -1.42 17.61 1.88
N ASP A 132 -1.82 17.86 0.63
CA ASP A 132 -3.19 17.75 0.12
C ASP A 132 -3.54 16.34 -0.41
N ALA A 133 -2.62 15.36 -0.33
CA ALA A 133 -2.87 13.98 -0.74
C ALA A 133 -4.11 13.42 -0.03
N LYS A 134 -4.98 12.74 -0.80
CA LYS A 134 -6.26 12.22 -0.30
C LYS A 134 -6.10 10.76 0.13
N MET A 135 -6.07 10.55 1.42
CA MET A 135 -5.81 9.25 2.01
C MET A 135 -7.06 8.64 2.65
N VAL A 136 -7.23 7.31 2.55
CA VAL A 136 -8.33 6.61 3.19
C VAL A 136 -8.05 5.12 3.35
N PHE A 137 -8.44 4.54 4.50
CA PHE A 137 -8.51 3.09 4.68
C PHE A 137 -9.92 2.62 4.31
N ALA A 138 -10.18 2.47 3.00
CA ALA A 138 -11.52 2.35 2.43
C ALA A 138 -12.15 0.95 2.56
N PHE A 139 -11.54 0.03 3.29
CA PHE A 139 -11.99 -1.38 3.38
C PHE A 139 -13.43 -1.50 3.87
N VAL A 140 -13.77 -0.85 4.99
CA VAL A 140 -15.13 -0.89 5.56
C VAL A 140 -16.19 -0.31 4.61
N ASN A 141 -15.79 0.63 3.73
CA ASN A 141 -16.70 1.24 2.76
C ASN A 141 -17.19 0.26 1.68
N ILE A 142 -16.48 -0.86 1.52
CA ILE A 142 -16.88 -1.97 0.64
C ILE A 142 -17.20 -3.24 1.43
N GLY A 143 -17.56 -3.12 2.71
CA GLY A 143 -17.93 -4.24 3.56
C GLY A 143 -16.78 -5.20 3.87
N PHE A 144 -15.52 -4.77 3.69
CA PHE A 144 -14.33 -5.55 4.01
C PHE A 144 -13.64 -5.07 5.28
N VAL A 145 -12.83 -5.94 5.86
CA VAL A 145 -11.85 -5.58 6.87
C VAL A 145 -10.52 -5.21 6.22
N PRO A 146 -9.65 -4.48 6.93
CA PRO A 146 -8.27 -4.24 6.50
C PRO A 146 -7.52 -5.54 6.21
N ASP A 147 -6.53 -5.47 5.31
CA ASP A 147 -5.61 -6.56 4.99
C ASP A 147 -4.17 -6.05 4.85
N CYS A 148 -3.27 -6.96 4.45
CA CYS A 148 -1.88 -6.61 4.17
C CYS A 148 -1.10 -6.10 5.39
N GLY A 149 -1.49 -6.47 6.62
CA GLY A 149 -0.82 -6.08 7.86
C GLY A 149 -1.14 -4.66 8.34
N ILE A 150 -2.08 -3.96 7.69
CA ILE A 150 -2.34 -2.56 7.99
C ILE A 150 -2.92 -2.35 9.39
N THR A 151 -3.72 -3.30 9.89
CA THR A 151 -4.28 -3.23 11.24
C THR A 151 -3.17 -3.13 12.29
N HIS A 152 -2.13 -3.94 12.16
CA HIS A 152 -0.98 -3.91 13.06
C HIS A 152 -0.17 -2.61 12.86
N MET A 153 0.25 -2.32 11.62
CA MET A 153 1.13 -1.18 11.32
C MET A 153 0.49 0.14 11.74
N LEU A 154 -0.78 0.35 11.39
CA LEU A 154 -1.48 1.58 11.75
C LEU A 154 -1.62 1.72 13.27
N THR A 155 -2.01 0.64 13.96
CA THR A 155 -2.16 0.66 15.42
C THR A 155 -0.83 1.00 16.12
N LYS A 156 0.29 0.48 15.63
CA LYS A 156 1.63 0.82 16.16
C LYS A 156 2.02 2.28 15.89
N ASN A 157 1.70 2.80 14.69
CA ASN A 157 2.11 4.15 14.31
C ASN A 157 1.29 5.25 15.01
N VAL A 158 -0.05 5.07 15.13
CA VAL A 158 -0.94 6.15 15.57
C VAL A 158 -1.71 5.83 16.86
N GLY A 159 -1.49 4.64 17.43
CA GLY A 159 -2.20 4.15 18.62
C GLY A 159 -3.63 3.68 18.33
N ARG A 160 -4.16 2.87 19.26
CA ARG A 160 -5.45 2.18 19.12
C ARG A 160 -6.62 3.11 18.79
N ALA A 161 -6.74 4.23 19.51
CA ALA A 161 -7.92 5.12 19.39
C ALA A 161 -8.06 5.65 17.95
N ARG A 162 -6.95 6.17 17.39
CA ARG A 162 -6.95 6.72 16.03
C ARG A 162 -7.04 5.61 14.96
N ALA A 163 -6.37 4.48 15.17
CA ALA A 163 -6.51 3.35 14.27
C ALA A 163 -7.95 2.87 14.18
N THR A 164 -8.67 2.75 15.31
CA THR A 164 -10.09 2.39 15.35
C THR A 164 -10.95 3.40 14.59
N ASP A 165 -10.77 4.69 14.83
CA ASP A 165 -11.51 5.75 14.12
C ASP A 165 -11.30 5.69 12.61
N LEU A 166 -10.07 5.48 12.16
CA LEU A 166 -9.74 5.45 10.73
C LEU A 166 -10.21 4.15 10.04
N LEU A 167 -9.99 2.99 10.67
CA LEU A 167 -10.30 1.69 10.06
C LEU A 167 -11.81 1.38 10.09
N MET A 168 -12.49 1.66 11.19
CA MET A 168 -13.94 1.44 11.30
C MET A 168 -14.74 2.59 10.67
N GLY A 169 -14.21 3.81 10.69
CA GLY A 169 -14.88 4.97 10.12
C GLY A 169 -14.76 5.08 8.60
N GLY A 170 -13.71 4.53 8.01
CA GLY A 170 -13.46 4.62 6.56
C GLY A 170 -13.43 6.06 6.02
N ARG A 171 -13.11 7.03 6.89
CA ARG A 171 -13.11 8.44 6.55
C ARG A 171 -11.83 8.87 5.83
N ARG A 172 -11.94 9.91 5.05
CA ARG A 172 -10.79 10.53 4.36
C ARG A 172 -10.00 11.41 5.34
N PHE A 173 -8.70 11.51 5.09
CA PHE A 173 -7.76 12.41 5.76
C PHE A 173 -6.70 12.86 4.75
N THR A 174 -5.88 13.84 5.13
CA THR A 174 -4.86 14.42 4.24
C THR A 174 -3.46 13.90 4.55
N GLY A 175 -2.51 14.13 3.63
CA GLY A 175 -1.09 13.87 3.89
C GLY A 175 -0.57 14.67 5.08
N ALA A 176 -1.01 15.93 5.23
CA ALA A 176 -0.70 16.77 6.39
C ALA A 176 -1.21 16.17 7.71
N ASP A 177 -2.45 15.64 7.71
CA ASP A 177 -3.01 14.92 8.86
C ASP A 177 -2.17 13.69 9.21
N ALA A 178 -1.82 12.88 8.19
CA ALA A 178 -1.04 11.66 8.37
C ALA A 178 0.35 11.94 8.97
N ALA A 179 1.03 12.98 8.49
CA ALA A 179 2.32 13.42 9.04
C ALA A 179 2.18 13.92 10.49
N LYS A 180 1.17 14.76 10.76
CA LYS A 180 0.88 15.27 12.10
C LYS A 180 0.59 14.16 13.12
N TRP A 181 0.01 13.05 12.67
CA TRP A 181 -0.30 11.91 13.55
C TRP A 181 0.86 10.92 13.71
N GLY A 182 1.99 11.14 13.02
CA GLY A 182 3.10 10.19 13.00
C GLY A 182 2.79 8.91 12.24
N MET A 183 1.80 8.94 11.35
CA MET A 183 1.44 7.80 10.50
C MET A 183 2.45 7.60 9.40
N ILE A 184 2.92 8.70 8.78
CA ILE A 184 3.92 8.76 7.71
C ILE A 184 5.13 9.58 8.15
N THR A 185 6.22 9.48 7.38
CA THR A 185 7.50 10.13 7.73
C THR A 185 7.43 11.65 7.67
N ALA A 186 6.87 12.19 6.58
CA ALA A 186 6.71 13.64 6.39
C ALA A 186 5.69 13.94 5.29
N ALA A 187 5.18 15.17 5.30
CA ALA A 187 4.43 15.76 4.20
C ALA A 187 5.04 17.12 3.83
N ALA A 188 4.86 17.54 2.57
CA ALA A 188 5.26 18.83 2.06
C ALA A 188 4.18 19.39 1.11
N PRO A 189 4.15 20.70 0.86
CA PRO A 189 3.37 21.27 -0.25
C PRO A 189 3.66 20.49 -1.54
N LYS A 190 2.65 20.33 -2.38
CA LYS A 190 2.77 19.49 -3.58
C LYS A 190 3.95 19.87 -4.46
N GLU A 191 4.20 21.16 -4.61
CA GLU A 191 5.32 21.75 -5.38
C GLU A 191 6.69 21.49 -4.76
N GLU A 192 6.77 21.18 -3.47
CA GLU A 192 8.00 20.90 -2.73
C GLU A 192 8.22 19.39 -2.49
N LEU A 193 7.22 18.55 -2.79
CA LEU A 193 7.27 17.12 -2.49
C LEU A 193 8.43 16.43 -3.24
N GLU A 194 8.65 16.78 -4.50
CA GLU A 194 9.74 16.20 -5.29
C GLU A 194 11.11 16.48 -4.66
N ASP A 195 11.34 17.69 -4.19
CA ASP A 195 12.59 18.08 -3.54
C ASP A 195 12.77 17.34 -2.21
N LEU A 196 11.67 17.17 -1.43
CA LEU A 196 11.69 16.36 -0.23
C LEU A 196 12.08 14.92 -0.55
N VAL A 197 11.48 14.28 -1.54
CA VAL A 197 11.77 12.90 -1.95
C VAL A 197 13.22 12.78 -2.45
N LYS A 198 13.71 13.68 -3.31
CA LYS A 198 15.09 13.71 -3.77
C LYS A 198 16.10 13.83 -2.63
N LYS A 199 15.80 14.60 -1.59
CA LYS A 199 16.62 14.70 -0.38
C LYS A 199 16.76 13.35 0.33
N TYR A 200 15.65 12.59 0.46
CA TYR A 200 15.66 11.24 1.04
C TYR A 200 16.43 10.26 0.14
N ILE A 201 16.15 10.24 -1.15
CA ILE A 201 16.88 9.42 -2.14
C ILE A 201 18.38 9.66 -2.00
N LYS A 202 18.83 10.91 -2.09
CA LYS A 202 20.25 11.27 -1.99
C LYS A 202 20.88 10.77 -0.69
N LYS A 203 20.21 10.99 0.44
CA LYS A 203 20.69 10.57 1.77
C LYS A 203 20.88 9.06 1.84
N TYR A 204 19.91 8.27 1.39
CA TYR A 204 19.92 6.82 1.58
C TYR A 204 20.65 6.07 0.46
N SER A 205 20.76 6.63 -0.74
CA SER A 205 21.55 6.05 -1.83
C SER A 205 23.06 6.21 -1.62
N GLN A 206 23.49 7.24 -0.88
CA GLN A 206 24.91 7.53 -0.61
C GLN A 206 25.37 7.04 0.77
N GLY A 207 24.48 6.56 1.61
CA GLY A 207 24.79 6.18 2.98
C GLY A 207 25.28 4.73 3.14
N PRO A 208 25.53 4.28 4.38
CA PRO A 208 26.08 2.96 4.70
C PRO A 208 25.00 1.85 4.55
N ALA A 209 24.91 1.25 3.36
CA ALA A 209 23.85 0.30 3.01
C ALA A 209 23.76 -0.89 3.98
N VAL A 210 24.89 -1.47 4.37
CA VAL A 210 24.90 -2.61 5.32
C VAL A 210 24.30 -2.21 6.65
N ALA A 211 24.64 -1.01 7.15
CA ALA A 211 24.06 -0.52 8.41
C ALA A 211 22.55 -0.29 8.26
N TYR A 212 22.09 0.29 7.15
CA TYR A 212 20.65 0.47 6.88
C TYR A 212 19.91 -0.85 6.84
N ALA A 213 20.42 -1.85 6.14
CA ALA A 213 19.85 -3.20 6.09
C ALA A 213 19.73 -3.81 7.50
N GLN A 214 20.79 -3.72 8.33
CA GLN A 214 20.77 -4.25 9.68
C GLN A 214 19.81 -3.49 10.60
N ILE A 215 19.76 -2.16 10.52
CA ILE A 215 18.79 -1.33 11.26
C ILE A 215 17.36 -1.72 10.89
N LYS A 216 17.05 -1.81 9.59
CA LYS A 216 15.74 -2.25 9.10
C LYS A 216 15.37 -3.64 9.63
N ARG A 217 16.30 -4.60 9.57
CA ARG A 217 16.11 -5.94 10.13
C ARG A 217 15.82 -5.92 11.63
N MET A 218 16.54 -5.10 12.40
CA MET A 218 16.34 -4.97 13.84
C MET A 218 14.99 -4.35 14.18
N ILE A 219 14.60 -3.27 13.48
CA ILE A 219 13.26 -2.64 13.64
C ILE A 219 12.17 -3.66 13.34
N ASN A 220 12.30 -4.40 12.23
CA ASN A 220 11.32 -5.41 11.84
C ASN A 220 11.25 -6.55 12.88
N SER A 221 12.38 -7.02 13.42
CA SER A 221 12.40 -8.11 14.42
C SER A 221 11.62 -7.76 15.70
N CYS A 222 11.50 -6.49 16.04
CA CYS A 222 10.74 -6.06 17.21
C CYS A 222 9.22 -6.23 17.04
N THR A 223 8.71 -6.30 15.80
CA THR A 223 7.27 -6.29 15.51
C THR A 223 6.80 -7.43 14.63
N MET A 224 7.72 -8.19 14.00
CA MET A 224 7.39 -9.16 12.95
C MET A 224 6.46 -10.29 13.42
N ARG A 225 6.65 -10.79 14.66
CA ARG A 225 5.80 -11.84 15.20
C ARG A 225 4.34 -11.39 15.34
N GLU A 226 4.12 -10.18 15.85
CA GLU A 226 2.79 -9.61 16.01
C GLU A 226 2.18 -9.26 14.65
N LEU A 227 2.98 -8.75 13.71
CA LEU A 227 2.55 -8.46 12.34
C LEU A 227 2.06 -9.73 11.63
N ASN A 228 2.84 -10.81 11.67
CA ASN A 228 2.46 -12.09 11.05
C ASN A 228 1.18 -12.66 11.66
N ALA A 229 1.02 -12.61 12.99
CA ALA A 229 -0.20 -13.05 13.65
C ALA A 229 -1.41 -12.21 13.20
N CYS A 230 -1.25 -10.89 13.16
CA CYS A 230 -2.31 -9.97 12.70
C CYS A 230 -2.71 -10.25 11.25
N MET A 231 -1.76 -10.49 10.35
CA MET A 231 -2.06 -10.81 8.94
C MET A 231 -2.84 -12.11 8.79
N GLN A 232 -2.60 -13.13 9.63
CA GLN A 232 -3.43 -14.35 9.63
C GLN A 232 -4.86 -14.05 10.09
N GLU A 233 -5.05 -13.24 11.11
CA GLU A 233 -6.37 -12.77 11.56
C GLU A 233 -7.10 -11.98 10.46
N GLU A 234 -6.39 -11.09 9.75
CA GLU A 234 -6.94 -10.31 8.63
C GLU A 234 -7.43 -11.24 7.51
N VAL A 235 -6.68 -12.30 7.15
CA VAL A 235 -7.08 -13.29 6.14
C VAL A 235 -8.39 -13.97 6.52
N GLU A 236 -8.50 -14.44 7.77
CA GLU A 236 -9.72 -15.09 8.25
C GLU A 236 -10.90 -14.13 8.26
N ALA A 237 -10.72 -12.93 8.80
CA ALA A 237 -11.76 -11.92 8.90
C ALA A 237 -12.23 -11.42 7.51
N GLN A 238 -11.31 -11.18 6.59
CA GLN A 238 -11.67 -10.75 5.23
C GLN A 238 -12.38 -11.86 4.46
N PHE A 239 -11.97 -13.12 4.64
CA PHE A 239 -12.68 -14.26 4.06
C PHE A 239 -14.12 -14.36 4.58
N ILE A 240 -14.35 -14.11 5.88
CA ILE A 240 -15.70 -14.05 6.45
C ILE A 240 -16.50 -12.92 5.79
N CYS A 241 -15.95 -11.70 5.77
CA CYS A 241 -16.59 -10.54 5.14
C CYS A 241 -16.95 -10.79 3.68
N SER A 242 -16.12 -11.50 2.93
CA SER A 242 -16.36 -11.81 1.51
C SER A 242 -17.61 -12.67 1.25
N LYS A 243 -18.19 -13.29 2.29
CA LYS A 243 -19.38 -14.13 2.22
C LYS A 243 -20.65 -13.39 2.61
N THR A 244 -20.52 -12.15 3.11
CA THR A 244 -21.66 -11.38 3.60
C THR A 244 -22.49 -10.75 2.48
N GLU A 245 -23.75 -10.50 2.75
CA GLU A 245 -24.62 -9.71 1.89
C GLU A 245 -24.12 -8.25 1.82
N ASP A 246 -23.62 -7.73 2.94
CA ASP A 246 -23.07 -6.38 3.02
C ASP A 246 -21.90 -6.14 2.06
N TYR A 247 -21.01 -7.12 1.87
CA TYR A 247 -19.95 -7.03 0.88
C TYR A 247 -20.51 -6.89 -0.54
N ARG A 248 -21.51 -7.70 -0.91
CA ARG A 248 -22.16 -7.60 -2.22
C ARG A 248 -22.82 -6.24 -2.42
N ILE A 249 -23.64 -5.81 -1.45
CA ILE A 249 -24.29 -4.50 -1.45
C ILE A 249 -23.30 -3.37 -1.65
N ALA A 250 -22.19 -3.41 -0.92
CA ALA A 250 -21.20 -2.33 -0.96
C ALA A 250 -20.44 -2.29 -2.29
N VAL A 251 -20.04 -3.44 -2.85
CA VAL A 251 -19.35 -3.52 -4.14
C VAL A 251 -20.27 -3.05 -5.29
N GLU A 252 -21.55 -3.44 -5.27
CA GLU A 252 -22.54 -2.99 -6.25
C GLU A 252 -22.76 -1.48 -6.15
N ALA A 253 -23.01 -0.97 -4.93
CA ALA A 253 -23.20 0.46 -4.67
C ALA A 253 -22.00 1.31 -5.10
N PHE A 254 -20.77 0.83 -4.87
CA PHE A 254 -19.55 1.50 -5.32
C PHE A 254 -19.51 1.62 -6.84
N CYS A 255 -19.82 0.55 -7.58
CA CYS A 255 -19.85 0.56 -9.04
C CYS A 255 -20.94 1.48 -9.60
N GLU A 256 -22.07 1.57 -8.91
CA GLU A 256 -23.20 2.44 -9.25
C GLU A 256 -23.06 3.88 -8.74
N LYS A 257 -21.96 4.19 -8.01
CA LYS A 257 -21.72 5.50 -7.35
C LYS A 257 -22.83 5.90 -6.38
N LYS A 258 -23.41 4.91 -5.68
CA LYS A 258 -24.46 5.09 -4.66
C LYS A 258 -23.88 4.87 -3.26
N LYS A 259 -24.63 5.28 -2.24
CA LYS A 259 -24.33 4.94 -0.84
C LYS A 259 -24.88 3.55 -0.56
N PRO A 260 -24.06 2.62 0.02
CA PRO A 260 -24.56 1.30 0.43
C PRO A 260 -25.52 1.40 1.62
N GLU A 261 -26.53 0.51 1.65
CA GLU A 261 -27.43 0.31 2.78
C GLU A 261 -27.16 -1.07 3.37
N PHE A 262 -26.33 -1.10 4.39
CA PHE A 262 -25.90 -2.35 5.05
C PHE A 262 -27.03 -2.99 5.85
N VAL A 263 -27.08 -4.33 5.84
CA VAL A 263 -28.08 -5.16 6.54
C VAL A 263 -27.48 -5.96 7.71
N GLY A 264 -26.16 -5.94 7.88
CA GLY A 264 -25.45 -6.55 9.01
C GLY A 264 -25.27 -8.07 8.92
N ARG A 265 -25.29 -8.65 7.71
CA ARG A 265 -25.15 -10.10 7.51
C ARG A 265 -24.47 -10.45 6.19
#